data_222f5c51ff0fad3e159d3c9db9f9a563
#
_entry.id   222f5c51ff0fad3e159d3c9db9f9a563
#
_cell.length_a   1.000
_cell.length_b   1.000
_cell.length_c   1.000
_cell.angle_alpha   90.00
_cell.angle_beta   90.00
_cell.angle_gamma   90.00
#
_symmetry.space_group_name_H-M   'P 1'
#
loop_
_entity.id
_entity.type
_entity.pdbx_description
1 polymer ?
#
loop_
_entity_poly.entity_id
_entity_poly.type
_entity_poly.pdbx_seq_one_letter_code
_entity_poly.pdbx_strand_id
1 'polypeptide(L)'
;ADMTTKVVDVGAHALGRAVLACLPELQEWEKPVGVIDIGASAMTFAALVKGEVIYSRLQNFGGDQYSQALASFYNLSLDDAEQAKLQGKLPVDHELDVLLPHMNALLQQVRRNVQLFCSSSGHRELSRLVLTGGGSLLPGLAAQVGSELNCEVLHPDPFALFGKPKGEGAVHGAKFMTALGLALRSFTPCQI
;
A
#
# COMPACT_ATOMS: atom_id res chain seq x y z
N ALA A 1 -3.02 6.79 -25.66
CA ALA A 1 -1.68 6.25 -25.86
C ALA A 1 -1.77 5.10 -26.84
N ASP A 2 -0.98 5.11 -27.91
CA ASP A 2 -0.91 4.03 -28.91
C ASP A 2 -0.10 2.84 -28.37
N MET A 3 -0.69 2.14 -27.41
CA MET A 3 -0.07 0.96 -26.80
C MET A 3 -0.96 -0.27 -27.03
N THR A 4 -0.33 -1.40 -27.40
CA THR A 4 -1.00 -2.68 -27.54
C THR A 4 -0.82 -3.50 -26.28
N THR A 5 -1.92 -3.90 -25.64
CA THR A 5 -1.89 -4.78 -24.46
C THR A 5 -1.37 -6.16 -24.86
N LYS A 6 -0.28 -6.62 -24.25
CA LYS A 6 0.31 -7.94 -24.48
C LYS A 6 0.04 -8.93 -23.35
N VAL A 7 -0.06 -8.45 -22.13
CA VAL A 7 -0.24 -9.29 -20.93
C VAL A 7 -1.23 -8.61 -20.00
N VAL A 8 -2.14 -9.40 -19.44
CA VAL A 8 -2.98 -9.04 -18.30
C VAL A 8 -2.42 -9.77 -17.08
N ASP A 9 -2.24 -9.04 -15.97
CA ASP A 9 -1.65 -9.60 -14.75
C ASP A 9 -2.56 -9.35 -13.53
N VAL A 10 -2.34 -10.09 -12.46
CA VAL A 10 -3.06 -9.93 -11.19
C VAL A 10 -2.31 -8.92 -10.33
N GLY A 11 -2.99 -7.87 -9.86
CA GLY A 11 -2.38 -6.78 -9.11
C GLY A 11 -1.57 -7.24 -7.89
N ALA A 12 -2.05 -8.23 -7.15
CA ALA A 12 -1.33 -8.78 -5.98
C ALA A 12 -0.01 -9.46 -6.36
N HIS A 13 0.05 -10.18 -7.50
CA HIS A 13 1.29 -10.77 -7.99
C HIS A 13 2.27 -9.70 -8.51
N ALA A 14 1.74 -8.68 -9.20
CA ALA A 14 2.55 -7.54 -9.61
C ALA A 14 3.16 -6.83 -8.38
N LEU A 15 2.34 -6.60 -7.36
CA LEU A 15 2.78 -6.00 -6.09
C LEU A 15 3.87 -6.84 -5.41
N GLY A 16 3.67 -8.16 -5.29
CA GLY A 16 4.66 -9.09 -4.73
C GLY A 16 6.00 -9.01 -5.48
N ARG A 17 5.95 -9.00 -6.81
CA ARG A 17 7.12 -8.88 -7.68
C ARG A 17 7.90 -7.58 -7.45
N ALA A 18 7.19 -6.46 -7.30
CA ALA A 18 7.82 -5.18 -6.98
C ALA A 18 8.46 -5.16 -5.59
N VAL A 19 7.78 -5.75 -4.60
CA VAL A 19 8.32 -5.87 -3.24
C VAL A 19 9.61 -6.69 -3.24
N LEU A 20 9.64 -7.83 -3.92
CA LEU A 20 10.84 -8.67 -4.01
C LEU A 20 11.99 -8.00 -4.78
N ALA A 21 11.69 -7.17 -5.77
CA ALA A 21 12.72 -6.38 -6.43
C ALA A 21 13.34 -5.33 -5.49
N CYS A 22 12.54 -4.72 -4.63
CA CYS A 22 13.00 -3.72 -3.64
C CYS A 22 13.65 -4.36 -2.40
N LEU A 23 13.20 -5.54 -2.00
CA LEU A 23 13.59 -6.26 -0.78
C LEU A 23 13.95 -7.72 -1.15
N PRO A 24 15.08 -7.93 -1.84
CA PRO A 24 15.45 -9.26 -2.38
C PRO A 24 15.65 -10.31 -1.29
N GLU A 25 15.95 -9.91 -0.06
CA GLU A 25 16.07 -10.82 1.08
C GLU A 25 14.76 -11.55 1.41
N LEU A 26 13.62 -11.04 0.96
CA LEU A 26 12.33 -11.70 1.16
C LEU A 26 12.11 -12.89 0.21
N GLN A 27 12.96 -13.06 -0.81
CA GLN A 27 12.88 -14.19 -1.74
C GLN A 27 13.02 -15.54 -1.03
N GLU A 28 13.92 -15.62 -0.04
CA GLU A 28 14.20 -16.85 0.73
C GLU A 28 13.55 -16.81 2.14
N TRP A 29 12.73 -15.78 2.42
CA TRP A 29 12.15 -15.61 3.74
C TRP A 29 11.02 -16.62 3.99
N GLU A 30 11.21 -17.49 4.98
CA GLU A 30 10.31 -18.64 5.25
C GLU A 30 9.04 -18.27 6.00
N LYS A 31 9.06 -17.18 6.77
CA LYS A 31 7.91 -16.74 7.56
C LYS A 31 7.01 -15.83 6.72
N PRO A 32 5.71 -15.80 6.97
CA PRO A 32 4.81 -14.94 6.20
C PRO A 32 5.12 -13.46 6.38
N VAL A 33 5.19 -12.76 5.25
CA VAL A 33 5.33 -11.31 5.16
C VAL A 33 4.04 -10.75 4.58
N GLY A 34 3.38 -9.85 5.30
CA GLY A 34 2.23 -9.12 4.78
C GLY A 34 2.68 -7.99 3.86
N VAL A 35 1.93 -7.73 2.82
CA VAL A 35 2.09 -6.54 1.96
C VAL A 35 0.75 -5.84 1.91
N ILE A 36 0.72 -4.56 2.25
CA ILE A 36 -0.48 -3.72 2.15
C ILE A 36 -0.20 -2.56 1.22
N ASP A 37 -0.94 -2.51 0.12
CA ASP A 37 -0.94 -1.39 -0.82
C ASP A 37 -2.21 -0.57 -0.59
N ILE A 38 -2.04 0.66 -0.10
CA ILE A 38 -3.14 1.58 0.21
C ILE A 38 -3.27 2.58 -0.93
N GLY A 39 -4.15 2.27 -1.88
CA GLY A 39 -4.46 3.13 -3.01
C GLY A 39 -5.44 4.25 -2.67
N ALA A 40 -5.97 4.91 -3.71
CA ALA A 40 -7.01 5.92 -3.57
C ALA A 40 -8.35 5.27 -3.18
N SER A 41 -8.87 4.36 -3.98
CA SER A 41 -10.19 3.74 -3.80
C SER A 41 -10.15 2.35 -3.18
N ALA A 42 -8.98 1.68 -3.19
CA ALA A 42 -8.85 0.30 -2.76
C ALA A 42 -7.56 0.05 -1.98
N MET A 43 -7.65 -0.92 -1.07
CA MET A 43 -6.53 -1.51 -0.35
C MET A 43 -6.34 -2.95 -0.82
N THR A 44 -5.13 -3.30 -1.22
CA THR A 44 -4.74 -4.67 -1.52
C THR A 44 -3.90 -5.21 -0.36
N PHE A 45 -4.31 -6.33 0.20
CA PHE A 45 -3.49 -7.14 1.10
C PHE A 45 -2.97 -8.35 0.34
N ALA A 46 -1.70 -8.64 0.46
CA ALA A 46 -1.08 -9.89 0.00
C ALA A 46 -0.20 -10.48 1.11
N ALA A 47 -0.04 -11.80 1.13
CA ALA A 47 0.93 -12.46 1.98
C ALA A 47 1.92 -13.24 1.12
N LEU A 48 3.21 -13.07 1.43
CA LEU A 48 4.31 -13.74 0.75
C LEU A 48 5.00 -14.71 1.70
N VAL A 49 5.39 -15.87 1.16
CA VAL A 49 6.28 -16.85 1.79
C VAL A 49 7.25 -17.34 0.73
N LYS A 50 8.55 -17.30 1.00
CA LYS A 50 9.60 -17.72 0.04
C LYS A 50 9.45 -17.06 -1.33
N GLY A 51 9.15 -15.75 -1.34
CA GLY A 51 8.97 -14.99 -2.57
C GLY A 51 7.66 -15.22 -3.32
N GLU A 52 6.80 -16.10 -2.86
CA GLU A 52 5.53 -16.41 -3.53
C GLU A 52 4.34 -15.75 -2.83
N VAL A 53 3.39 -15.23 -3.61
CA VAL A 53 2.12 -14.72 -3.10
C VAL A 53 1.20 -15.90 -2.81
N ILE A 54 1.02 -16.23 -1.53
CA ILE A 54 0.19 -17.36 -1.08
C ILE A 54 -1.24 -16.96 -0.72
N TYR A 55 -1.51 -15.66 -0.57
CA TYR A 55 -2.83 -15.13 -0.25
C TYR A 55 -2.95 -13.71 -0.78
N SER A 56 -4.13 -13.34 -1.23
CA SER A 56 -4.42 -11.94 -1.58
C SER A 56 -5.88 -11.60 -1.34
N ARG A 57 -6.13 -10.34 -1.03
CA ARG A 57 -7.45 -9.78 -0.83
C ARG A 57 -7.48 -8.31 -1.23
N LEU A 58 -8.50 -7.94 -2.00
CA LEU A 58 -8.83 -6.56 -2.35
C LEU A 58 -10.05 -6.11 -1.54
N GLN A 59 -10.04 -4.86 -1.08
CA GLN A 59 -11.19 -4.25 -0.43
C GLN A 59 -11.31 -2.77 -0.80
N ASN A 60 -12.54 -2.27 -0.86
CA ASN A 60 -12.85 -0.88 -1.19
C ASN A 60 -12.64 0.01 0.03
N PHE A 61 -11.37 0.34 0.31
CA PHE A 61 -10.95 1.27 1.35
C PHE A 61 -9.62 1.90 0.95
N GLY A 62 -9.51 3.24 1.03
CA GLY A 62 -8.28 3.94 0.65
C GLY A 62 -8.35 5.43 0.94
N GLY A 63 -7.57 6.21 0.21
CA GLY A 63 -7.45 7.65 0.39
C GLY A 63 -8.71 8.45 0.09
N ASP A 64 -9.64 7.90 -0.70
CA ASP A 64 -10.91 8.55 -1.08
C ASP A 64 -11.81 8.74 0.14
N GLN A 65 -11.82 7.80 1.09
CA GLN A 65 -12.57 7.95 2.34
C GLN A 65 -12.06 9.14 3.17
N TYR A 66 -10.74 9.38 3.15
CA TYR A 66 -10.18 10.55 3.81
C TYR A 66 -10.58 11.86 3.11
N SER A 67 -10.53 11.90 1.78
CA SER A 67 -10.97 13.06 1.00
C SER A 67 -12.47 13.34 1.18
N GLN A 68 -13.30 12.29 1.22
CA GLN A 68 -14.73 12.41 1.49
C GLN A 68 -15.01 12.93 2.91
N ALA A 69 -14.27 12.47 3.91
CA ALA A 69 -14.39 12.95 5.28
C ALA A 69 -14.01 14.44 5.39
N LEU A 70 -12.92 14.86 4.74
CA LEU A 70 -12.51 16.28 4.64
C LEU A 70 -13.59 17.13 3.96
N ALA A 71 -14.08 16.68 2.80
CA ALA A 71 -15.12 17.36 2.05
C ALA A 71 -16.39 17.58 2.90
N SER A 72 -16.82 16.52 3.60
CA SER A 72 -18.02 16.57 4.45
C SER A 72 -17.82 17.45 5.69
N PHE A 73 -16.68 17.34 6.36
CA PHE A 73 -16.41 18.05 7.61
C PHE A 73 -16.24 19.56 7.39
N TYR A 74 -15.54 19.95 6.32
CA TYR A 74 -15.25 21.35 6.01
C TYR A 74 -16.16 21.96 4.95
N ASN A 75 -17.21 21.25 4.52
CA ASN A 75 -18.13 21.66 3.46
C ASN A 75 -17.41 22.10 2.17
N LEU A 76 -16.43 21.31 1.76
CA LEU A 76 -15.66 21.49 0.53
C LEU A 76 -16.20 20.63 -0.60
N SER A 77 -15.87 20.98 -1.85
CA SER A 77 -16.00 20.02 -2.95
C SER A 77 -15.00 18.87 -2.77
N LEU A 78 -15.29 17.72 -3.38
CA LEU A 78 -14.36 16.58 -3.30
C LEU A 78 -13.00 16.90 -3.93
N ASP A 79 -13.00 17.67 -5.02
CA ASP A 79 -11.78 18.11 -5.72
C ASP A 79 -10.96 19.06 -4.85
N ASP A 80 -11.60 20.02 -4.17
CA ASP A 80 -10.91 20.95 -3.27
C ASP A 80 -10.33 20.20 -2.06
N ALA A 81 -11.05 19.25 -1.49
CA ALA A 81 -10.59 18.43 -0.39
C ALA A 81 -9.37 17.57 -0.80
N GLU A 82 -9.43 16.95 -1.98
CA GLU A 82 -8.30 16.17 -2.52
C GLU A 82 -7.07 17.08 -2.77
N GLN A 83 -7.27 18.26 -3.34
CA GLN A 83 -6.20 19.22 -3.56
C GLN A 83 -5.58 19.71 -2.25
N ALA A 84 -6.40 20.07 -1.26
CA ALA A 84 -5.95 20.50 0.05
C ALA A 84 -5.11 19.40 0.74
N LYS A 85 -5.58 18.16 0.67
CA LYS A 85 -4.87 16.98 1.16
C LYS A 85 -3.49 16.81 0.49
N LEU A 86 -3.44 16.88 -0.84
CA LEU A 86 -2.20 16.69 -1.60
C LEU A 86 -1.19 17.83 -1.39
N GLN A 87 -1.66 19.04 -1.16
CA GLN A 87 -0.83 20.22 -0.94
C GLN A 87 -0.44 20.41 0.54
N GLY A 88 -0.99 19.61 1.45
CA GLY A 88 -0.80 19.79 2.89
C GLY A 88 -1.42 21.09 3.43
N LYS A 89 -2.41 21.65 2.74
CA LYS A 89 -3.10 22.90 3.13
C LYS A 89 -4.41 22.62 3.82
N LEU A 90 -4.35 21.81 4.87
CA LEU A 90 -5.50 21.46 5.67
C LEU A 90 -5.59 22.36 6.92
N PRO A 91 -6.80 22.63 7.45
CA PRO A 91 -6.97 23.33 8.73
C PRO A 91 -6.22 22.62 9.85
N VAL A 92 -5.80 23.39 10.89
CA VAL A 92 -4.96 22.89 11.99
C VAL A 92 -5.68 21.77 12.79
N ASP A 93 -6.98 21.86 12.89
CA ASP A 93 -7.84 20.91 13.64
C ASP A 93 -8.16 19.61 12.87
N HIS A 94 -7.80 19.53 11.57
CA HIS A 94 -8.07 18.33 10.74
C HIS A 94 -7.46 17.04 11.31
N GLU A 95 -6.36 17.15 12.06
CA GLU A 95 -5.67 15.99 12.62
C GLU A 95 -6.54 15.23 13.62
N LEU A 96 -7.22 15.94 14.51
CA LEU A 96 -8.08 15.32 15.53
C LEU A 96 -9.44 14.93 14.98
N ASP A 97 -10.03 15.80 14.16
CA ASP A 97 -11.43 15.67 13.76
C ASP A 97 -11.63 14.77 12.54
N VAL A 98 -10.63 14.67 11.66
CA VAL A 98 -10.75 13.91 10.41
C VAL A 98 -9.65 12.87 10.24
N LEU A 99 -8.36 13.23 10.43
CA LEU A 99 -7.26 12.31 10.19
C LEU A 99 -7.26 11.15 11.19
N LEU A 100 -7.40 11.44 12.47
CA LEU A 100 -7.37 10.40 13.52
C LEU A 100 -8.51 9.37 13.38
N PRO A 101 -9.77 9.75 13.13
CA PRO A 101 -10.83 8.80 12.81
C PRO A 101 -10.54 7.95 11.56
N HIS A 102 -10.00 8.56 10.49
CA HIS A 102 -9.61 7.83 9.29
C HIS A 102 -8.49 6.82 9.56
N MET A 103 -7.46 7.23 10.31
CA MET A 103 -6.35 6.37 10.73
C MET A 103 -6.85 5.16 11.54
N ASN A 104 -7.74 5.37 12.49
CA ASN A 104 -8.34 4.30 13.28
C ASN A 104 -9.13 3.32 12.39
N ALA A 105 -9.92 3.83 11.45
CA ALA A 105 -10.64 2.99 10.50
C ALA A 105 -9.66 2.18 9.62
N LEU A 106 -8.58 2.81 9.15
CA LEU A 106 -7.54 2.16 8.36
C LEU A 106 -6.85 1.05 9.15
N LEU A 107 -6.45 1.30 10.40
CA LEU A 107 -5.86 0.30 11.30
C LEU A 107 -6.79 -0.90 11.53
N GLN A 108 -8.09 -0.67 11.68
CA GLN A 108 -9.09 -1.75 11.77
C GLN A 108 -9.12 -2.61 10.50
N GLN A 109 -9.03 -1.99 9.31
CA GLN A 109 -8.97 -2.74 8.05
C GLN A 109 -7.67 -3.55 7.92
N VAL A 110 -6.54 -2.97 8.30
CA VAL A 110 -5.25 -3.68 8.34
C VAL A 110 -5.34 -4.90 9.26
N ARG A 111 -5.78 -4.71 10.51
CA ARG A 111 -5.97 -5.79 11.49
C ARG A 111 -6.88 -6.89 10.95
N ARG A 112 -8.02 -6.51 10.37
CA ARG A 112 -8.97 -7.46 9.79
C ARG A 112 -8.36 -8.31 8.68
N ASN A 113 -7.56 -7.70 7.79
CA ASN A 113 -6.88 -8.45 6.72
C ASN A 113 -5.90 -9.48 7.28
N VAL A 114 -5.08 -9.09 8.27
CA VAL A 114 -4.12 -9.98 8.92
C VAL A 114 -4.85 -11.14 9.64
N GLN A 115 -5.92 -10.85 10.38
CA GLN A 115 -6.72 -11.87 11.06
C GLN A 115 -7.33 -12.88 10.08
N LEU A 116 -7.88 -12.40 8.97
CA LEU A 116 -8.46 -13.26 7.93
C LEU A 116 -7.39 -14.15 7.27
N PHE A 117 -6.22 -13.59 6.98
CA PHE A 117 -5.08 -14.38 6.50
C PHE A 117 -4.70 -15.45 7.51
N CYS A 118 -4.43 -15.09 8.77
CA CYS A 118 -4.02 -16.04 9.80
C CYS A 118 -5.04 -17.15 10.01
N SER A 119 -6.34 -16.82 10.02
CA SER A 119 -7.41 -17.81 10.22
C SER A 119 -7.58 -18.76 9.03
N SER A 120 -7.24 -18.34 7.80
CA SER A 120 -7.42 -19.15 6.59
C SER A 120 -6.18 -19.91 6.15
N SER A 121 -4.99 -19.48 6.56
CA SER A 121 -3.71 -20.02 6.07
C SER A 121 -3.00 -20.96 7.07
N GLY A 122 -3.49 -21.03 8.31
CA GLY A 122 -2.83 -21.77 9.39
C GLY A 122 -1.61 -21.07 10.00
N HIS A 123 -1.22 -19.91 9.48
CA HIS A 123 -0.18 -19.07 10.09
C HIS A 123 -0.75 -18.29 11.27
N ARG A 124 0.02 -18.17 12.36
CA ARG A 124 -0.45 -17.50 13.58
C ARG A 124 -0.26 -15.99 13.56
N GLU A 125 0.78 -15.52 12.86
CA GLU A 125 1.22 -14.13 12.83
C GLU A 125 1.98 -13.81 11.55
N LEU A 126 2.14 -12.53 11.26
CA LEU A 126 3.08 -12.04 10.26
C LEU A 126 4.43 -11.79 10.91
N SER A 127 5.52 -12.11 10.23
CA SER A 127 6.87 -11.79 10.70
C SER A 127 7.24 -10.32 10.42
N ARG A 128 6.75 -9.80 9.29
CA ARG A 128 6.98 -8.43 8.81
C ARG A 128 5.76 -7.95 8.04
N LEU A 129 5.63 -6.64 7.93
CA LEU A 129 4.63 -6.00 7.09
C LEU A 129 5.28 -4.96 6.18
N VAL A 130 4.99 -5.02 4.89
CA VAL A 130 5.39 -4.03 3.90
C VAL A 130 4.21 -3.10 3.66
N LEU A 131 4.40 -1.79 3.83
CA LEU A 131 3.42 -0.77 3.49
C LEU A 131 3.80 -0.06 2.20
N THR A 132 2.84 0.09 1.30
CA THR A 132 2.99 0.76 0.01
C THR A 132 1.69 1.46 -0.40
N GLY A 133 1.71 2.13 -1.57
CA GLY A 133 0.60 2.96 -2.01
C GLY A 133 0.63 4.37 -1.44
N GLY A 134 -0.18 5.25 -2.00
CA GLY A 134 -0.24 6.66 -1.58
C GLY A 134 -0.71 6.85 -0.15
N GLY A 135 -1.64 6.00 0.32
CA GLY A 135 -2.15 6.05 1.69
C GLY A 135 -1.13 5.61 2.75
N SER A 136 -0.10 4.84 2.37
CA SER A 136 0.97 4.45 3.30
C SER A 136 1.83 5.63 3.77
N LEU A 137 1.74 6.76 3.08
CA LEU A 137 2.49 7.98 3.38
C LEU A 137 1.84 8.86 4.46
N LEU A 138 0.69 8.45 5.00
CA LEU A 138 0.07 9.15 6.11
C LEU A 138 1.01 9.21 7.31
N PRO A 139 1.23 10.41 7.89
CA PRO A 139 2.13 10.58 9.02
C PRO A 139 1.77 9.66 10.20
N GLY A 140 2.77 8.98 10.75
CA GLY A 140 2.59 8.09 11.90
C GLY A 140 1.97 6.73 11.62
N LEU A 141 1.42 6.46 10.42
CA LEU A 141 0.75 5.21 10.09
C LEU A 141 1.65 3.99 10.32
N ALA A 142 2.87 4.01 9.80
CA ALA A 142 3.80 2.88 9.91
C ALA A 142 4.09 2.51 11.38
N ALA A 143 4.31 3.52 12.22
CA ALA A 143 4.56 3.31 13.65
C ALA A 143 3.32 2.73 14.36
N GLN A 144 2.13 3.23 14.04
CA GLN A 144 0.88 2.73 14.62
C GLN A 144 0.60 1.29 14.18
N VAL A 145 0.78 0.98 12.89
CA VAL A 145 0.61 -0.38 12.36
C VAL A 145 1.61 -1.35 13.00
N GLY A 146 2.88 -0.96 13.11
CA GLY A 146 3.92 -1.77 13.75
C GLY A 146 3.62 -2.07 15.22
N SER A 147 3.19 -1.05 15.97
CA SER A 147 2.77 -1.21 17.37
C SER A 147 1.53 -2.10 17.51
N GLU A 148 0.53 -1.91 16.65
CA GLU A 148 -0.73 -2.62 16.68
C GLU A 148 -0.59 -4.12 16.36
N LEU A 149 0.26 -4.45 15.38
CA LEU A 149 0.50 -5.82 14.94
C LEU A 149 1.70 -6.48 15.59
N ASN A 150 2.46 -5.73 16.40
CA ASN A 150 3.71 -6.18 17.01
C ASN A 150 4.67 -6.79 15.98
N CYS A 151 4.85 -6.15 14.84
CA CYS A 151 5.74 -6.59 13.78
C CYS A 151 6.55 -5.44 13.17
N GLU A 152 7.67 -5.79 12.55
CA GLU A 152 8.49 -4.83 11.80
C GLU A 152 7.73 -4.36 10.55
N VAL A 153 7.68 -3.03 10.36
CA VAL A 153 7.06 -2.41 9.17
C VAL A 153 8.14 -1.88 8.24
N LEU A 154 8.09 -2.33 6.99
CA LEU A 154 9.02 -1.97 5.93
C LEU A 154 8.34 -1.02 4.93
N HIS A 155 9.07 -0.01 4.47
CA HIS A 155 8.63 0.97 3.48
C HIS A 155 9.62 1.00 2.31
N PRO A 156 9.50 0.10 1.32
CA PRO A 156 10.38 0.10 0.16
C PRO A 156 10.16 1.32 -0.72
N ASP A 157 11.26 1.90 -1.20
CA ASP A 157 11.25 2.95 -2.21
C ASP A 157 11.84 2.44 -3.52
N PRO A 158 11.02 2.18 -4.56
CA PRO A 158 11.52 1.72 -5.86
C PRO A 158 12.49 2.72 -6.51
N PHE A 159 12.44 3.99 -6.16
CA PHE A 159 13.39 4.98 -6.68
C PHE A 159 14.80 4.84 -6.12
N ALA A 160 14.96 4.10 -5.02
CA ALA A 160 16.31 3.72 -4.54
C ALA A 160 17.01 2.78 -5.53
N LEU A 161 16.24 1.95 -6.27
CA LEU A 161 16.78 0.99 -7.26
C LEU A 161 16.93 1.60 -8.65
N PHE A 162 15.93 2.35 -9.10
CA PHE A 162 15.82 2.79 -10.50
C PHE A 162 16.13 4.27 -10.71
N GLY A 163 16.45 4.99 -9.63
CA GLY A 163 16.63 6.44 -9.64
C GLY A 163 15.28 7.19 -9.66
N LYS A 164 15.32 8.43 -9.20
CA LYS A 164 14.13 9.30 -9.19
C LYS A 164 13.82 9.78 -10.61
N PRO A 165 12.53 9.86 -10.97
CA PRO A 165 12.15 10.44 -12.26
C PRO A 165 12.61 11.89 -12.33
N LYS A 166 13.06 12.31 -13.53
CA LYS A 166 13.41 13.71 -13.80
C LYS A 166 12.10 14.49 -13.93
N GLY A 167 11.89 15.48 -13.09
CA GLY A 167 10.70 16.34 -13.12
C GLY A 167 10.56 17.16 -11.84
N GLU A 168 9.74 18.21 -11.91
CA GLU A 168 9.42 19.04 -10.76
C GLU A 168 8.40 18.33 -9.87
N GLY A 169 8.68 18.25 -8.58
CA GLY A 169 7.81 17.72 -7.53
C GLY A 169 8.37 16.53 -6.77
N ALA A 170 8.03 16.44 -5.50
CA ALA A 170 8.36 15.31 -4.67
C ALA A 170 7.45 14.12 -5.02
N VAL A 171 7.93 13.23 -5.87
CA VAL A 171 7.22 12.00 -6.20
C VAL A 171 7.67 10.91 -5.24
N HIS A 172 6.73 10.30 -4.52
CA HIS A 172 7.01 9.20 -3.61
C HIS A 172 6.89 7.85 -4.32
N GLY A 173 7.96 7.06 -4.28
CA GLY A 173 8.04 5.77 -4.96
C GLY A 173 6.98 4.75 -4.53
N ALA A 174 6.53 4.81 -3.28
CA ALA A 174 5.48 3.93 -2.76
C ALA A 174 4.20 3.91 -3.63
N LYS A 175 3.86 5.01 -4.30
CA LYS A 175 2.70 5.11 -5.21
C LYS A 175 2.83 4.27 -6.48
N PHE A 176 4.05 3.84 -6.82
CA PHE A 176 4.36 3.18 -8.09
C PHE A 176 4.67 1.68 -7.96
N MET A 177 4.52 1.10 -6.77
CA MET A 177 4.87 -0.29 -6.54
C MET A 177 4.13 -1.26 -7.46
N THR A 178 2.82 -1.13 -7.59
CA THR A 178 2.05 -1.97 -8.52
C THR A 178 2.46 -1.74 -9.97
N ALA A 179 2.69 -0.49 -10.39
CA ALA A 179 3.16 -0.17 -11.75
C ALA A 179 4.56 -0.74 -12.03
N LEU A 180 5.47 -0.67 -11.06
CA LEU A 180 6.78 -1.32 -11.13
C LEU A 180 6.64 -2.83 -11.32
N GLY A 181 5.81 -3.47 -10.51
CA GLY A 181 5.59 -4.91 -10.62
C GLY A 181 5.00 -5.34 -11.97
N LEU A 182 4.13 -4.53 -12.55
CA LEU A 182 3.63 -4.74 -13.91
C LEU A 182 4.74 -4.59 -14.95
N ALA A 183 5.59 -3.56 -14.83
CA ALA A 183 6.72 -3.34 -15.72
C ALA A 183 7.75 -4.49 -15.65
N LEU A 184 7.99 -5.04 -14.46
CA LEU A 184 8.90 -6.17 -14.25
C LEU A 184 8.36 -7.49 -14.81
N ARG A 185 7.09 -7.56 -15.18
CA ARG A 185 6.45 -8.79 -15.69
C ARG A 185 7.16 -9.40 -16.90
N SER A 186 7.71 -8.56 -17.77
CA SER A 186 8.43 -9.03 -18.98
C SER A 186 9.79 -9.66 -18.66
N PHE A 187 10.32 -9.45 -17.46
CA PHE A 187 11.61 -9.98 -17.02
C PHE A 187 11.47 -11.19 -16.08
N THR A 188 10.24 -11.57 -15.73
CA THR A 188 9.97 -12.72 -14.85
C THR A 188 9.37 -13.88 -15.66
N PRO A 189 9.82 -15.12 -15.44
CA PRO A 189 9.22 -16.29 -16.06
C PRO A 189 7.71 -16.37 -15.78
N CYS A 190 6.94 -16.85 -16.75
CA CYS A 190 5.54 -17.15 -16.51
C CYS A 190 5.48 -18.40 -15.63
N GLN A 191 5.05 -18.24 -14.38
CA GLN A 191 4.62 -19.37 -13.57
C GLN A 191 3.20 -19.72 -14.06
N ILE A 192 3.09 -20.78 -14.83
CA ILE A 192 1.83 -21.42 -15.25
C ILE A 192 1.52 -22.53 -14.25
#